data_1e20cceb1d0843f39d20498179e1cc3d
#
_entry.id   1e20cceb1d0843f39d20498179e1cc3d
#
_cell.length_a   1.000
_cell.length_b   1.000
_cell.length_c   1.000
_cell.angle_alpha   90.00
_cell.angle_beta   90.00
_cell.angle_gamma   90.00
#
_symmetry.space_group_name_H-M   'P 1'
#
loop_
_entity.id
_entity.type
_entity.pdbx_description
1 polymer ?
#
loop_
_entity_poly.entity_id
_entity_poly.type
_entity_poly.pdbx_seq_one_letter_code
_entity_poly.pdbx_strand_id
1 'polypeptide(L)'
;MQKRILIINNETHFINDLITALSQYQIEIRDFQTVQPIDVEGFDCVILSGGGTAGEVSDSKQLYKSEIKIVRESNVPIFGICEGFQIIGKAFNSDFKILEDYRHGVNNVRILVDDPIFRGIEKLELRVFEYRHIAIEHLSDELISLAVSDDGIEVMRHKNKLIYGSQFHPEELQDGNNGHIILKNFLSMV
;
A
#
# COMPACT_ATOMS: atom_id res chain seq x y z
N MET A 1 19.82 14.17 -7.83
CA MET A 1 20.04 13.54 -6.50
C MET A 1 19.24 12.26 -6.46
N GLN A 2 19.70 11.25 -5.72
CA GLN A 2 18.97 10.00 -5.55
C GLN A 2 17.80 10.26 -4.59
N LYS A 3 16.61 9.75 -4.91
CA LYS A 3 15.41 9.92 -4.06
C LYS A 3 15.61 9.25 -2.69
N ARG A 4 15.13 9.91 -1.65
CA ARG A 4 15.11 9.43 -0.27
C ARG A 4 13.74 8.86 0.07
N ILE A 5 13.69 7.60 0.44
CA ILE A 5 12.46 6.88 0.76
C ILE A 5 12.47 6.46 2.22
N LEU A 6 11.44 6.83 2.95
CA LEU A 6 11.18 6.29 4.29
C LEU A 6 10.27 5.06 4.17
N ILE A 7 10.70 3.93 4.69
CA ILE A 7 9.85 2.76 4.90
C ILE A 7 9.42 2.76 6.36
N ILE A 8 8.11 2.80 6.61
CA ILE A 8 7.54 2.51 7.92
C ILE A 8 7.23 1.02 7.93
N ASN A 9 7.97 0.28 8.76
CA ASN A 9 7.89 -1.17 8.82
C ASN A 9 6.84 -1.62 9.83
N ASN A 10 5.75 -2.19 9.32
CA ASN A 10 4.66 -2.79 10.08
C ASN A 10 4.92 -4.28 10.39
N GLU A 11 6.19 -4.65 10.60
CA GLU A 11 6.64 -6.03 10.84
C GLU A 11 6.36 -6.98 9.66
N THR A 12 6.47 -6.46 8.42
CA THR A 12 6.23 -7.28 7.22
C THR A 12 7.22 -8.42 7.09
N HIS A 13 6.74 -9.58 6.68
CA HIS A 13 7.60 -10.72 6.30
C HIS A 13 8.40 -10.46 5.02
N PHE A 14 7.97 -9.53 4.18
CA PHE A 14 8.57 -9.20 2.88
C PHE A 14 9.51 -7.98 2.92
N ILE A 15 10.08 -7.64 4.08
CA ILE A 15 10.94 -6.45 4.21
C ILE A 15 12.19 -6.53 3.31
N ASN A 16 12.79 -7.71 3.16
CA ASN A 16 13.97 -7.89 2.32
C ASN A 16 13.64 -7.75 0.82
N ASP A 17 12.46 -8.19 0.40
CA ASP A 17 11.97 -8.06 -0.97
C ASP A 17 11.70 -6.58 -1.28
N LEU A 18 11.10 -5.86 -0.34
CA LEU A 18 10.87 -4.42 -0.45
C LEU A 18 12.20 -3.63 -0.53
N ILE A 19 13.18 -3.95 0.32
CA ILE A 19 14.52 -3.35 0.25
C ILE A 19 15.16 -3.62 -1.11
N THR A 20 15.04 -4.84 -1.62
CA THR A 20 15.57 -5.23 -2.93
C THR A 20 14.91 -4.46 -4.05
N ALA A 21 13.56 -4.35 -4.05
CA ALA A 21 12.80 -3.58 -5.03
C ALA A 21 13.16 -2.08 -5.05
N LEU A 22 13.60 -1.55 -3.91
CA LEU A 22 13.96 -0.14 -3.72
C LEU A 22 15.47 0.13 -3.73
N SER A 23 16.31 -0.86 -4.06
CA SER A 23 17.78 -0.81 -3.92
C SER A 23 18.47 0.33 -4.68
N GLN A 24 17.81 0.92 -5.68
CA GLN A 24 18.31 2.08 -6.44
C GLN A 24 18.09 3.43 -5.73
N TYR A 25 17.42 3.46 -4.57
CA TYR A 25 17.07 4.65 -3.81
C TYR A 25 17.82 4.71 -2.48
N GLN A 26 17.85 5.87 -1.84
CA GLN A 26 18.31 6.00 -0.45
C GLN A 26 17.16 5.62 0.48
N ILE A 27 17.30 4.52 1.21
CA ILE A 27 16.25 3.97 2.06
C ILE A 27 16.60 4.22 3.51
N GLU A 28 15.62 4.70 4.28
CA GLU A 28 15.61 4.67 5.74
C GLU A 28 14.42 3.83 6.21
N ILE A 29 14.61 2.98 7.22
CA ILE A 29 13.56 2.11 7.76
C ILE A 29 13.32 2.54 9.20
N ARG A 30 12.05 2.74 9.56
CA ARG A 30 11.60 3.01 10.92
C ARG A 30 10.50 2.05 11.32
N ASP A 31 10.49 1.71 12.59
CA ASP A 31 9.44 0.90 13.19
C ASP A 31 8.17 1.74 13.37
N PHE A 32 7.01 1.16 13.01
CA PHE A 32 5.71 1.82 13.09
C PHE A 32 5.33 2.25 14.51
N GLN A 33 5.81 1.52 15.54
CA GLN A 33 5.52 1.83 16.94
C GLN A 33 6.25 3.09 17.43
N THR A 34 7.36 3.45 16.79
CA THR A 34 8.22 4.57 17.22
C THR A 34 8.16 5.78 16.30
N VAL A 35 7.68 5.62 15.06
CA VAL A 35 7.60 6.69 14.06
C VAL A 35 6.67 7.82 14.52
N GLN A 36 7.08 9.07 14.23
CA GLN A 36 6.30 10.26 14.51
C GLN A 36 6.02 11.04 13.22
N PRO A 37 4.96 11.86 13.16
CA PRO A 37 4.66 12.64 11.96
C PRO A 37 5.77 13.55 11.47
N ILE A 38 6.62 14.07 12.34
CA ILE A 38 7.78 14.88 11.98
C ILE A 38 8.84 14.08 11.22
N ASP A 39 8.87 12.77 11.40
CA ASP A 39 9.90 11.90 10.84
C ASP A 39 9.81 11.77 9.32
N VAL A 40 8.68 12.13 8.70
CA VAL A 40 8.52 12.07 7.24
C VAL A 40 9.09 13.29 6.51
N GLU A 41 9.46 14.33 7.25
CA GLU A 41 10.02 15.53 6.65
C GLU A 41 11.40 15.25 6.01
N GLY A 42 11.59 15.77 4.80
CA GLY A 42 12.83 15.61 4.05
C GLY A 42 12.97 14.29 3.29
N PHE A 43 11.93 13.45 3.28
CA PHE A 43 11.83 12.31 2.36
C PHE A 43 11.02 12.68 1.12
N ASP A 44 11.38 12.08 -0.03
CA ASP A 44 10.65 12.28 -1.28
C ASP A 44 9.33 11.48 -1.29
N CYS A 45 9.31 10.32 -0.61
CA CYS A 45 8.09 9.58 -0.33
C CYS A 45 8.20 8.68 0.90
N VAL A 46 7.04 8.22 1.37
CA VAL A 46 6.88 7.26 2.46
C VAL A 46 6.22 5.99 1.91
N ILE A 47 6.74 4.84 2.29
CA ILE A 47 6.11 3.55 2.05
C ILE A 47 5.68 2.95 3.39
N LEU A 48 4.37 2.72 3.54
CA LEU A 48 3.82 1.94 4.64
C LEU A 48 3.85 0.47 4.22
N SER A 49 4.65 -0.35 4.88
CA SER A 49 4.80 -1.75 4.51
C SER A 49 3.54 -2.58 4.79
N GLY A 50 3.53 -3.81 4.30
CA GLY A 50 2.66 -4.85 4.81
C GLY A 50 2.94 -5.12 6.28
N GLY A 51 2.09 -5.91 6.93
CA GLY A 51 2.18 -6.22 8.35
C GLY A 51 2.26 -7.71 8.65
N GLY A 52 2.67 -8.01 9.88
CA GLY A 52 2.68 -9.36 10.42
C GLY A 52 1.52 -9.67 11.38
N THR A 53 0.81 -8.65 11.85
CA THR A 53 -0.30 -8.75 12.82
C THR A 53 -1.66 -8.75 12.15
N ALA A 54 -1.86 -9.64 11.18
CA ALA A 54 -3.09 -9.73 10.39
C ALA A 54 -4.35 -9.71 11.28
N GLY A 55 -5.27 -8.81 10.98
CA GLY A 55 -6.57 -8.70 11.63
C GLY A 55 -6.74 -7.51 12.56
N GLU A 56 -5.69 -6.80 12.94
CA GLU A 56 -5.80 -5.74 13.95
C GLU A 56 -6.08 -4.35 13.41
N VAL A 57 -5.86 -4.07 12.12
CA VAL A 57 -6.14 -2.74 11.53
C VAL A 57 -7.63 -2.38 11.64
N SER A 58 -8.54 -3.35 11.56
CA SER A 58 -9.96 -3.11 11.70
C SER A 58 -10.32 -2.57 13.09
N ASP A 59 -9.64 -2.99 14.15
CA ASP A 59 -10.00 -2.70 15.55
C ASP A 59 -9.05 -1.71 16.27
N SER A 60 -7.81 -1.54 15.82
CA SER A 60 -6.79 -0.81 16.58
C SER A 60 -6.43 0.57 16.03
N LYS A 61 -7.34 1.54 16.15
CA LYS A 61 -7.00 2.98 15.91
C LYS A 61 -5.81 3.46 16.76
N GLN A 62 -5.53 2.81 17.89
CA GLN A 62 -4.48 3.21 18.80
C GLN A 62 -3.10 2.74 18.32
N LEU A 63 -3.00 1.55 17.75
CA LEU A 63 -1.74 0.96 17.32
C LEU A 63 -1.11 1.76 16.15
N TYR A 64 -1.90 2.13 15.15
CA TYR A 64 -1.46 2.85 13.95
C TYR A 64 -1.70 4.37 14.01
N LYS A 65 -1.84 4.94 15.21
CA LYS A 65 -2.19 6.36 15.38
C LYS A 65 -1.22 7.30 14.69
N SER A 66 0.08 7.04 14.76
CA SER A 66 1.10 7.89 14.12
C SER A 66 1.00 7.81 12.60
N GLU A 67 0.84 6.61 12.02
CA GLU A 67 0.71 6.43 10.58
C GLU A 67 -0.59 7.04 10.05
N ILE A 68 -1.72 6.82 10.73
CA ILE A 68 -3.00 7.47 10.41
C ILE A 68 -2.83 8.99 10.38
N LYS A 69 -2.11 9.56 11.33
CA LYS A 69 -1.83 11.00 11.36
C LYS A 69 -0.92 11.42 10.21
N ILE A 70 0.13 10.66 9.91
CA ILE A 70 1.01 10.88 8.76
C ILE A 70 0.19 10.90 7.46
N VAL A 71 -0.66 9.90 7.24
CA VAL A 71 -1.51 9.78 6.03
C VAL A 71 -2.44 10.99 5.89
N ARG A 72 -3.06 11.43 6.98
CA ARG A 72 -4.01 12.54 6.91
C ARG A 72 -3.34 13.91 6.75
N GLU A 73 -2.26 14.16 7.47
CA GLU A 73 -1.69 15.51 7.63
C GLU A 73 -0.49 15.78 6.74
N SER A 74 0.28 14.75 6.34
CA SER A 74 1.46 14.93 5.49
C SER A 74 1.10 15.32 4.06
N ASN A 75 2.01 16.09 3.44
CA ASN A 75 1.99 16.37 2.00
C ASN A 75 3.04 15.52 1.24
N VAL A 76 3.81 14.71 1.94
CA VAL A 76 4.77 13.78 1.33
C VAL A 76 3.99 12.69 0.59
N PRO A 77 4.38 12.31 -0.63
CA PRO A 77 3.80 11.18 -1.34
C PRO A 77 3.83 9.89 -0.50
N ILE A 78 2.74 9.12 -0.48
CA ILE A 78 2.61 7.91 0.33
C ILE A 78 2.14 6.74 -0.53
N PHE A 79 2.78 5.57 -0.35
CA PHE A 79 2.29 4.31 -0.88
C PHE A 79 2.10 3.29 0.24
N GLY A 80 0.91 2.70 0.34
CA GLY A 80 0.60 1.65 1.30
C GLY A 80 0.55 0.27 0.66
N ILE A 81 1.19 -0.71 1.29
CA ILE A 81 1.21 -2.12 0.84
C ILE A 81 0.43 -2.96 1.85
N CYS A 82 -0.55 -3.74 1.41
CA CYS A 82 -1.33 -4.68 2.22
C CYS A 82 -1.85 -4.02 3.52
N GLU A 83 -1.21 -4.20 4.66
CA GLU A 83 -1.60 -3.52 5.91
C GLU A 83 -1.46 -2.00 5.79
N GLY A 84 -0.41 -1.49 5.15
CA GLY A 84 -0.25 -0.05 4.87
C GLY A 84 -1.38 0.50 3.99
N PHE A 85 -1.88 -0.27 3.02
CA PHE A 85 -3.08 0.06 2.26
C PHE A 85 -4.31 0.14 3.17
N GLN A 86 -4.47 -0.81 4.09
CA GLN A 86 -5.57 -0.81 5.05
C GLN A 86 -5.48 0.38 6.02
N ILE A 87 -4.26 0.77 6.46
CA ILE A 87 -4.03 1.97 7.27
C ILE A 87 -4.47 3.24 6.52
N ILE A 88 -4.19 3.35 5.21
CA ILE A 88 -4.72 4.44 4.38
C ILE A 88 -6.25 4.41 4.38
N GLY A 89 -6.86 3.25 4.12
CA GLY A 89 -8.32 3.10 4.19
C GLY A 89 -8.89 3.53 5.53
N LYS A 90 -8.26 3.11 6.64
CA LYS A 90 -8.64 3.48 8.00
C LYS A 90 -8.51 4.97 8.28
N ALA A 91 -7.43 5.60 7.78
CA ALA A 91 -7.21 7.03 7.91
C ALA A 91 -8.34 7.85 7.29
N PHE A 92 -8.98 7.34 6.26
CA PHE A 92 -10.09 7.98 5.56
C PHE A 92 -11.46 7.35 5.83
N ASN A 93 -11.60 6.51 6.88
CA ASN A 93 -12.85 5.90 7.34
C ASN A 93 -13.52 4.98 6.29
N SER A 94 -12.74 4.19 5.58
CA SER A 94 -13.24 3.11 4.71
C SER A 94 -13.79 1.93 5.53
N ASP A 95 -14.66 1.13 4.93
CA ASP A 95 -15.25 -0.05 5.54
C ASP A 95 -14.43 -1.31 5.22
N PHE A 96 -14.27 -2.16 6.23
CA PHE A 96 -13.48 -3.38 6.17
C PHE A 96 -14.36 -4.60 6.34
N LYS A 97 -13.93 -5.70 5.72
CA LYS A 97 -14.47 -7.03 6.01
C LYS A 97 -13.37 -8.06 6.26
N ILE A 98 -13.66 -9.02 7.11
CA ILE A 98 -12.83 -10.21 7.30
C ILE A 98 -13.26 -11.25 6.27
N LEU A 99 -12.30 -11.83 5.57
CA LEU A 99 -12.55 -12.89 4.59
C LEU A 99 -12.75 -14.22 5.32
N GLU A 100 -13.56 -15.10 4.74
CA GLU A 100 -13.78 -16.45 5.31
C GLU A 100 -12.47 -17.26 5.30
N ASP A 101 -11.69 -17.14 4.21
CA ASP A 101 -10.41 -17.80 4.02
C ASP A 101 -9.27 -16.81 3.81
N TYR A 102 -8.07 -17.19 4.25
CA TYR A 102 -6.86 -16.48 3.89
C TYR A 102 -6.62 -16.53 2.38
N ARG A 103 -6.32 -15.38 1.78
CA ARG A 103 -5.78 -15.30 0.42
C ARG A 103 -4.27 -15.45 0.48
N HIS A 104 -3.75 -16.45 -0.22
CA HIS A 104 -2.32 -16.69 -0.34
C HIS A 104 -2.00 -17.20 -1.74
N GLY A 105 -1.15 -16.46 -2.47
CA GLY A 105 -0.72 -16.79 -3.82
C GLY A 105 -1.10 -15.77 -4.87
N VAL A 106 -0.98 -16.16 -6.14
CA VAL A 106 -1.21 -15.26 -7.28
C VAL A 106 -2.68 -15.26 -7.67
N ASN A 107 -3.31 -14.09 -7.65
CA ASN A 107 -4.70 -13.86 -8.00
C ASN A 107 -4.83 -12.82 -9.13
N ASN A 108 -6.01 -12.75 -9.73
CA ASN A 108 -6.34 -11.77 -10.76
C ASN A 108 -7.09 -10.58 -10.15
N VAL A 109 -6.67 -9.40 -10.55
CA VAL A 109 -7.26 -8.12 -10.16
C VAL A 109 -7.70 -7.37 -11.41
N ARG A 110 -8.94 -6.88 -11.42
CA ARG A 110 -9.52 -6.15 -12.54
C ARG A 110 -9.33 -4.65 -12.37
N ILE A 111 -8.74 -3.99 -13.38
CA ILE A 111 -8.59 -2.54 -13.44
C ILE A 111 -9.93 -1.91 -13.83
N LEU A 112 -10.33 -0.86 -13.12
CA LEU A 112 -11.61 -0.17 -13.32
C LEU A 112 -11.49 1.11 -14.14
N VAL A 113 -10.34 1.80 -14.02
CA VAL A 113 -10.13 3.14 -14.59
C VAL A 113 -8.73 3.26 -15.15
N ASP A 114 -8.57 4.15 -16.12
CA ASP A 114 -7.26 4.56 -16.61
C ASP A 114 -6.61 5.51 -15.59
N ASP A 115 -5.43 5.10 -15.09
CA ASP A 115 -4.67 5.88 -14.12
C ASP A 115 -3.16 5.68 -14.40
N PRO A 116 -2.30 6.70 -14.19
CA PRO A 116 -0.86 6.59 -14.38
C PRO A 116 -0.20 5.44 -13.65
N ILE A 117 -0.80 4.95 -12.56
CA ILE A 117 -0.31 3.80 -11.77
C ILE A 117 -0.28 2.51 -12.60
N PHE A 118 -1.10 2.41 -13.65
CA PHE A 118 -1.21 1.24 -14.53
C PHE A 118 -0.42 1.37 -15.84
N ARG A 119 0.43 2.39 -15.98
CA ARG A 119 1.23 2.57 -17.19
C ARG A 119 2.06 1.33 -17.51
N GLY A 120 1.99 0.86 -18.78
CA GLY A 120 2.69 -0.33 -19.25
C GLY A 120 1.94 -1.65 -19.00
N ILE A 121 0.71 -1.58 -18.48
CA ILE A 121 -0.19 -2.73 -18.36
C ILE A 121 -1.16 -2.67 -19.54
N GLU A 122 -1.05 -3.64 -20.47
CA GLU A 122 -1.82 -3.66 -21.71
C GLU A 122 -3.24 -4.22 -21.53
N LYS A 123 -3.47 -5.01 -20.48
CA LYS A 123 -4.75 -5.64 -20.18
C LYS A 123 -5.43 -4.95 -19.00
N LEU A 124 -6.76 -5.01 -18.96
CA LEU A 124 -7.53 -4.54 -17.81
C LEU A 124 -7.48 -5.51 -16.61
N GLU A 125 -6.43 -6.32 -16.54
CA GLU A 125 -6.20 -7.31 -15.50
C GLU A 125 -4.74 -7.32 -15.09
N LEU A 126 -4.53 -7.43 -13.78
CA LEU A 126 -3.23 -7.66 -13.13
C LEU A 126 -3.23 -9.05 -12.51
N ARG A 127 -2.10 -9.72 -12.59
CA ARG A 127 -1.81 -10.88 -11.73
C ARG A 127 -0.93 -10.41 -10.59
N VAL A 128 -1.38 -10.61 -9.36
CA VAL A 128 -0.76 -10.05 -8.15
C VAL A 128 -0.61 -11.11 -7.06
N PHE A 129 0.44 -11.01 -6.25
CA PHE A 129 0.61 -11.89 -5.11
C PHE A 129 -0.11 -11.31 -3.89
N GLU A 130 -1.01 -12.10 -3.31
CA GLU A 130 -1.76 -11.76 -2.10
C GLU A 130 -1.33 -12.62 -0.92
N TYR A 131 -1.30 -12.01 0.25
CA TYR A 131 -1.17 -12.69 1.54
C TYR A 131 -1.97 -11.89 2.58
N ARG A 132 -3.26 -12.20 2.73
CA ARG A 132 -4.18 -11.40 3.54
C ARG A 132 -5.40 -12.17 4.05
N HIS A 133 -6.06 -11.59 5.04
CA HIS A 133 -7.32 -12.07 5.61
C HIS A 133 -8.37 -10.95 5.71
N ILE A 134 -7.99 -9.70 5.41
CA ILE A 134 -8.85 -8.53 5.47
C ILE A 134 -8.92 -7.90 4.08
N ALA A 135 -10.08 -7.36 3.73
CA ALA A 135 -10.31 -6.56 2.54
C ALA A 135 -11.00 -5.23 2.90
N ILE A 136 -10.78 -4.22 2.07
CA ILE A 136 -11.60 -3.02 2.07
C ILE A 136 -12.79 -3.27 1.14
N GLU A 137 -14.01 -3.11 1.68
CA GLU A 137 -15.25 -3.33 0.94
C GLU A 137 -15.76 -2.04 0.30
N HIS A 138 -15.77 -0.93 1.07
CA HIS A 138 -16.19 0.37 0.58
C HIS A 138 -15.18 1.44 0.96
N LEU A 139 -14.86 2.31 -0.01
CA LEU A 139 -14.03 3.48 0.22
C LEU A 139 -14.88 4.67 0.66
N SER A 140 -14.26 5.54 1.47
CA SER A 140 -14.83 6.86 1.73
C SER A 140 -14.81 7.74 0.49
N ASP A 141 -15.54 8.86 0.55
CA ASP A 141 -15.59 9.85 -0.53
C ASP A 141 -14.24 10.54 -0.84
N GLU A 142 -13.24 10.42 0.03
CA GLU A 142 -11.91 11.00 -0.19
C GLU A 142 -11.00 10.11 -1.07
N LEU A 143 -11.35 8.83 -1.22
CA LEU A 143 -10.60 7.82 -1.95
C LEU A 143 -11.30 7.40 -3.24
N ILE A 144 -10.53 6.87 -4.19
CA ILE A 144 -11.00 6.34 -5.47
C ILE A 144 -10.51 4.91 -5.61
N SER A 145 -11.41 3.98 -5.91
CA SER A 145 -11.08 2.62 -6.29
C SER A 145 -10.57 2.59 -7.72
N LEU A 146 -9.37 2.05 -7.92
CA LEU A 146 -8.72 1.93 -9.21
C LEU A 146 -8.77 0.51 -9.76
N ALA A 147 -8.73 -0.49 -8.88
CA ALA A 147 -8.81 -1.90 -9.24
C ALA A 147 -9.47 -2.71 -8.12
N VAL A 148 -10.10 -3.83 -8.50
CA VAL A 148 -10.87 -4.69 -7.59
C VAL A 148 -10.65 -6.17 -7.90
N SER A 149 -10.88 -7.01 -6.89
CA SER A 149 -11.14 -8.44 -7.00
C SER A 149 -12.55 -8.78 -6.52
N ASP A 150 -12.89 -10.06 -6.49
CA ASP A 150 -14.15 -10.52 -5.89
C ASP A 150 -14.17 -10.28 -4.36
N ASP A 151 -13.00 -10.14 -3.76
CA ASP A 151 -12.85 -9.89 -2.33
C ASP A 151 -12.98 -8.40 -1.94
N GLY A 152 -12.82 -7.47 -2.87
CA GLY A 152 -12.94 -6.03 -2.58
C GLY A 152 -11.97 -5.15 -3.36
N ILE A 153 -11.59 -4.03 -2.74
CA ILE A 153 -10.71 -3.02 -3.34
C ILE A 153 -9.27 -3.50 -3.29
N GLU A 154 -8.57 -3.44 -4.44
CA GLU A 154 -7.20 -3.93 -4.58
C GLU A 154 -6.17 -2.82 -4.81
N VAL A 155 -6.57 -1.75 -5.51
CA VAL A 155 -5.75 -0.55 -5.68
C VAL A 155 -6.63 0.67 -5.46
N MET A 156 -6.14 1.60 -4.68
CA MET A 156 -6.82 2.88 -4.48
C MET A 156 -5.86 4.05 -4.53
N ARG A 157 -6.42 5.24 -4.70
CA ARG A 157 -5.72 6.50 -4.51
C ARG A 157 -6.57 7.53 -3.79
N HIS A 158 -5.92 8.53 -3.19
CA HIS A 158 -6.60 9.72 -2.71
C HIS A 158 -6.96 10.66 -3.87
N LYS A 159 -8.09 11.37 -3.76
CA LYS A 159 -8.59 12.28 -4.81
C LYS A 159 -7.61 13.42 -5.13
N ASN A 160 -6.98 14.00 -4.11
CA ASN A 160 -6.23 15.26 -4.22
C ASN A 160 -4.77 15.19 -3.77
N LYS A 161 -4.37 14.13 -3.04
CA LYS A 161 -3.00 13.93 -2.57
C LYS A 161 -2.36 12.79 -3.36
N LEU A 162 -1.03 12.80 -3.49
CA LEU A 162 -0.27 11.69 -4.07
C LEU A 162 -0.15 10.54 -3.04
N ILE A 163 -1.30 9.98 -2.68
CA ILE A 163 -1.44 8.83 -1.79
C ILE A 163 -2.07 7.69 -2.59
N TYR A 164 -1.36 6.58 -2.69
CA TYR A 164 -1.78 5.37 -3.37
C TYR A 164 -1.59 4.16 -2.46
N GLY A 165 -2.18 3.06 -2.82
CA GLY A 165 -1.89 1.79 -2.16
C GLY A 165 -2.40 0.59 -2.93
N SER A 166 -1.81 -0.57 -2.63
CA SER A 166 -2.21 -1.89 -3.12
C SER A 166 -2.48 -2.83 -1.95
N GLN A 167 -3.56 -3.60 -2.05
CA GLN A 167 -3.88 -4.65 -1.07
C GLN A 167 -2.93 -5.85 -1.20
N PHE A 168 -2.43 -6.10 -2.39
CA PHE A 168 -1.44 -7.12 -2.71
C PHE A 168 -0.01 -6.66 -2.43
N HIS A 169 0.95 -7.57 -2.56
CA HIS A 169 2.37 -7.36 -2.32
C HIS A 169 3.13 -7.09 -3.64
N PRO A 170 3.34 -5.82 -4.06
CA PRO A 170 4.06 -5.49 -5.27
C PRO A 170 5.57 -5.75 -5.17
N GLU A 171 6.10 -5.93 -3.98
CA GLU A 171 7.49 -6.27 -3.69
C GLU A 171 7.80 -7.76 -3.92
N GLU A 172 6.78 -8.62 -3.89
CA GLU A 172 6.93 -10.06 -4.10
C GLU A 172 7.04 -10.35 -5.61
N LEU A 173 8.14 -10.96 -6.03
CA LEU A 173 8.49 -11.17 -7.45
C LEU A 173 8.29 -12.61 -7.93
N GLN A 174 7.29 -13.33 -7.42
CA GLN A 174 6.98 -14.68 -7.89
C GLN A 174 6.61 -14.70 -9.39
N ASP A 175 6.87 -15.81 -10.05
CA ASP A 175 6.56 -16.01 -11.46
C ASP A 175 5.08 -15.77 -11.75
N GLY A 176 4.83 -14.94 -12.77
CA GLY A 176 3.49 -14.55 -13.20
C GLY A 176 2.84 -13.44 -12.38
N ASN A 177 3.53 -12.90 -11.36
CA ASN A 177 3.13 -11.68 -10.65
C ASN A 177 3.66 -10.45 -11.41
N ASN A 178 2.80 -9.51 -11.73
CA ASN A 178 3.19 -8.23 -12.33
C ASN A 178 2.79 -7.01 -11.47
N GLY A 179 2.49 -7.22 -10.20
CA GLY A 179 2.21 -6.18 -9.23
C GLY A 179 3.34 -5.17 -9.04
N HIS A 180 4.60 -5.58 -9.26
CA HIS A 180 5.77 -4.70 -9.17
C HIS A 180 5.70 -3.46 -10.08
N ILE A 181 4.93 -3.53 -11.18
CA ILE A 181 4.69 -2.40 -12.08
C ILE A 181 4.02 -1.25 -11.34
N ILE A 182 3.13 -1.55 -10.41
CA ILE A 182 2.38 -0.57 -9.62
C ILE A 182 3.33 0.25 -8.73
N LEU A 183 4.20 -0.42 -7.96
CA LEU A 183 5.17 0.27 -7.10
C LEU A 183 6.16 1.10 -7.94
N LYS A 184 6.66 0.55 -9.05
CA LYS A 184 7.54 1.26 -9.97
C LYS A 184 6.88 2.52 -10.56
N ASN A 185 5.62 2.42 -10.97
CA ASN A 185 4.87 3.55 -11.52
C ASN A 185 4.64 4.63 -10.48
N PHE A 186 4.26 4.26 -9.24
CA PHE A 186 4.16 5.22 -8.14
C PHE A 186 5.47 5.98 -7.95
N LEU A 187 6.60 5.29 -7.84
CA LEU A 187 7.90 5.91 -7.67
C LEU A 187 8.33 6.81 -8.85
N SER A 188 7.76 6.60 -10.02
CA SER A 188 7.99 7.49 -11.17
C SER A 188 7.20 8.80 -11.11
N MET A 189 6.16 8.87 -10.28
CA MET A 189 5.32 10.06 -10.09
C MET A 189 5.81 10.98 -8.97
N VAL A 190 6.74 10.51 -8.15
CA VAL A 190 7.35 11.22 -7.01
C VAL A 190 8.50 12.11 -7.44
#